data_c539f349b088667acbea36180641e009
#
_entry.id   c539f349b088667acbea36180641e009
#
_cell.length_a   1.000
_cell.length_b   1.000
_cell.length_c   1.000
_cell.angle_alpha   90.00
_cell.angle_beta   90.00
_cell.angle_gamma   90.00
#
_symmetry.space_group_name_H-M   'P 1'
#
loop_
_entity.id
_entity.type
_entity.pdbx_description
1 polymer ?
#
loop_
_entity_poly.entity_id
_entity_poly.type
_entity_poly.pdbx_seq_one_letter_code
_entity_poly.pdbx_strand_id
1 'polypeptide(L)'
;MYPNYTKAFLNLEGVFIKKVVQADSFIKIFIQSQPAEQTCPCCGAKTKRIHDYRLQEVQDIPLLGKHVILLLRKRRYLCPYCRKRFTEPYSFLPSYHRRTRRLAFYIVSLLRQTFSLKQIAELTGVSVQTVCRLLDTICYPPPGQLPQALSIDEFKGNASTSKYQCILVDPKKRRILDILPDRTQSHLADYWRNIPRKERLKVKFFVCDMWRPYTELAQTFFPNATIIVDKYHFIRQVTWAIENVRKRLQRSMPVSLRKYYKRSRKLILTRYKKLKDENKQACDLMLHYSEDLRLAHRMKEWFYDICQMEAYRQQQREFDDWIANAQGCGIKEFEACAKTYRAWRKEILNAFKYGLTNGPTEGFNNKIKVLKRSSYGIRNFKRFRTRILHCTS
;
A
#
# COMPACT_ATOMS: atom_id res chain seq x y z
N MET A 1 -30.21 -34.56 28.92
CA MET A 1 -29.83 -33.11 28.76
C MET A 1 -29.01 -32.98 27.48
N TYR A 2 -29.56 -32.43 26.42
CA TYR A 2 -28.77 -32.19 25.22
C TYR A 2 -27.73 -31.10 25.56
N PRO A 3 -26.45 -31.32 25.28
CA PRO A 3 -25.45 -30.29 25.49
C PRO A 3 -25.83 -29.05 24.67
N ASN A 4 -25.78 -27.90 25.32
CA ASN A 4 -26.21 -26.64 24.67
C ASN A 4 -25.16 -26.18 23.65
N TYR A 5 -25.07 -26.88 22.54
CA TYR A 5 -24.12 -26.57 21.44
C TYR A 5 -24.22 -25.11 20.98
N THR A 6 -25.40 -24.50 21.08
CA THR A 6 -25.63 -23.11 20.68
C THR A 6 -24.82 -22.13 21.54
N LYS A 7 -24.54 -22.47 22.79
CA LYS A 7 -23.70 -21.66 23.69
C LYS A 7 -22.24 -21.67 23.24
N ALA A 8 -21.75 -22.84 22.81
CA ALA A 8 -20.39 -22.98 22.27
C ALA A 8 -20.21 -22.22 20.95
N PHE A 9 -21.20 -22.27 20.04
CA PHE A 9 -21.16 -21.52 18.79
C PHE A 9 -21.22 -20.00 18.96
N LEU A 10 -22.01 -19.51 19.91
CA LEU A 10 -22.09 -18.05 20.15
C LEU A 10 -20.90 -17.52 20.95
N ASN A 11 -20.28 -18.34 21.78
CA ASN A 11 -19.16 -17.93 22.66
C ASN A 11 -19.39 -16.56 23.33
N LEU A 12 -20.59 -16.35 23.88
CA LEU A 12 -20.95 -15.17 24.65
C LEU A 12 -21.08 -15.54 26.12
N GLU A 13 -20.20 -15.00 26.93
CA GLU A 13 -20.21 -15.25 28.39
C GLU A 13 -21.39 -14.58 29.05
N GLY A 14 -21.93 -15.23 30.11
CA GLY A 14 -22.97 -14.69 30.98
C GLY A 14 -24.36 -14.57 30.38
N VAL A 15 -24.60 -15.14 29.20
CA VAL A 15 -25.93 -15.14 28.57
C VAL A 15 -26.41 -16.56 28.24
N PHE A 16 -27.72 -16.75 28.27
CA PHE A 16 -28.37 -17.97 27.81
C PHE A 16 -29.32 -17.68 26.64
N ILE A 17 -29.47 -18.66 25.75
CA ILE A 17 -30.30 -18.56 24.57
C ILE A 17 -31.69 -19.08 24.91
N LYS A 18 -32.71 -18.28 24.62
CA LYS A 18 -34.11 -18.67 24.82
C LYS A 18 -34.73 -19.26 23.55
N LYS A 19 -34.44 -18.65 22.40
CA LYS A 19 -35.05 -19.03 21.13
C LYS A 19 -34.11 -18.64 19.99
N VAL A 20 -34.09 -19.44 18.94
CA VAL A 20 -33.45 -19.13 17.66
C VAL A 20 -34.50 -19.17 16.56
N VAL A 21 -34.51 -18.14 15.73
CA VAL A 21 -35.38 -18.06 14.54
C VAL A 21 -34.48 -17.84 13.33
N GLN A 22 -34.58 -18.71 12.36
CA GLN A 22 -33.79 -18.65 11.14
C GLN A 22 -34.68 -18.31 9.96
N ALA A 23 -34.23 -17.41 9.10
CA ALA A 23 -34.78 -17.08 7.79
C ALA A 23 -33.67 -17.21 6.73
N ASP A 24 -34.00 -16.92 5.47
CA ASP A 24 -33.05 -17.07 4.37
C ASP A 24 -31.82 -16.18 4.49
N SER A 25 -32.00 -14.95 4.92
CA SER A 25 -30.92 -13.94 4.98
C SER A 25 -30.42 -13.58 6.39
N PHE A 26 -31.13 -14.02 7.43
CA PHE A 26 -30.75 -13.67 8.81
C PHE A 26 -31.07 -14.78 9.83
N ILE A 27 -30.40 -14.70 10.99
CA ILE A 27 -30.64 -15.52 12.16
C ILE A 27 -30.93 -14.57 13.33
N LYS A 28 -32.13 -14.66 13.94
CA LYS A 28 -32.48 -13.95 15.17
C LYS A 28 -32.30 -14.87 16.37
N ILE A 29 -31.51 -14.43 17.34
CA ILE A 29 -31.19 -15.21 18.55
C ILE A 29 -31.65 -14.42 19.76
N PHE A 30 -32.65 -14.94 20.47
CA PHE A 30 -33.15 -14.34 21.70
C PHE A 30 -32.25 -14.73 22.86
N ILE A 31 -31.59 -13.74 23.46
CA ILE A 31 -30.64 -13.94 24.54
C ILE A 31 -31.01 -13.12 25.78
N GLN A 32 -30.63 -13.62 26.93
CA GLN A 32 -30.80 -12.96 28.24
C GLN A 32 -29.65 -13.35 29.16
N SER A 33 -29.17 -12.41 29.99
CA SER A 33 -28.26 -12.72 31.11
C SER A 33 -28.96 -13.38 32.28
N GLN A 34 -28.22 -14.04 33.17
CA GLN A 34 -28.78 -14.46 34.46
C GLN A 34 -29.01 -13.23 35.36
N PRO A 35 -30.08 -13.21 36.17
CA PRO A 35 -30.29 -12.16 37.17
C PRO A 35 -29.11 -12.14 38.14
N ALA A 36 -28.50 -11.00 38.31
CA ALA A 36 -27.40 -10.80 39.26
C ALA A 36 -27.57 -9.49 40.02
N GLU A 37 -27.02 -9.43 41.21
CA GLU A 37 -26.93 -8.19 41.95
C GLU A 37 -26.07 -7.17 41.20
N GLN A 38 -26.54 -5.94 41.09
CA GLN A 38 -25.88 -4.86 40.35
C GLN A 38 -25.50 -3.72 41.28
N THR A 39 -24.35 -3.10 41.00
CA THR A 39 -23.89 -1.92 41.71
C THR A 39 -24.42 -0.65 41.05
N CYS A 40 -25.04 0.22 41.81
CA CYS A 40 -25.54 1.48 41.31
C CYS A 40 -24.38 2.38 40.88
N PRO A 41 -24.38 2.90 39.62
CA PRO A 41 -23.28 3.75 39.11
C PRO A 41 -23.27 5.16 39.76
N CYS A 42 -24.28 5.51 40.54
CA CYS A 42 -24.39 6.82 41.16
C CYS A 42 -23.91 6.80 42.63
N CYS A 43 -24.40 5.86 43.45
CA CYS A 43 -24.11 5.85 44.89
C CYS A 43 -23.36 4.59 45.37
N GLY A 44 -22.98 3.68 44.46
CA GLY A 44 -22.26 2.46 44.80
C GLY A 44 -23.08 1.38 45.49
N ALA A 45 -24.34 1.62 45.88
CA ALA A 45 -25.17 0.66 46.58
C ALA A 45 -25.55 -0.53 45.69
N LYS A 46 -25.58 -1.71 46.26
CA LYS A 46 -25.99 -2.94 45.58
C LYS A 46 -27.51 -3.08 45.54
N THR A 47 -28.04 -3.58 44.41
CA THR A 47 -29.49 -3.79 44.25
C THR A 47 -29.78 -5.02 43.37
N LYS A 48 -30.83 -5.76 43.74
CA LYS A 48 -31.44 -6.82 42.91
C LYS A 48 -32.80 -6.37 42.34
N ARG A 49 -33.25 -5.13 42.71
CA ARG A 49 -34.57 -4.64 42.31
C ARG A 49 -34.62 -4.29 40.85
N ILE A 50 -35.31 -5.14 40.07
CA ILE A 50 -35.54 -4.91 38.63
C ILE A 50 -36.71 -3.94 38.51
N HIS A 51 -36.53 -2.86 37.74
CA HIS A 51 -37.57 -1.91 37.43
C HIS A 51 -38.40 -2.35 36.20
N ASP A 52 -37.74 -2.64 35.09
CA ASP A 52 -38.37 -3.10 33.85
C ASP A 52 -37.40 -3.90 32.97
N TYR A 53 -37.92 -4.38 31.84
CA TYR A 53 -37.15 -5.08 30.82
C TYR A 53 -37.27 -4.31 29.49
N ARG A 54 -36.19 -4.27 28.74
CA ARG A 54 -36.18 -3.72 27.40
C ARG A 54 -35.57 -4.72 26.41
N LEU A 55 -36.17 -4.84 25.24
CA LEU A 55 -35.65 -5.64 24.16
C LEU A 55 -34.78 -4.71 23.26
N GLN A 56 -33.56 -5.15 22.98
CA GLN A 56 -32.65 -4.43 22.10
C GLN A 56 -32.14 -5.37 21.00
N GLU A 57 -32.25 -4.92 19.76
CA GLU A 57 -31.57 -5.55 18.63
C GLU A 57 -30.08 -5.17 18.60
N VAL A 58 -29.24 -6.19 18.51
CA VAL A 58 -27.77 -6.04 18.49
C VAL A 58 -27.23 -6.90 17.36
N GLN A 59 -26.53 -6.26 16.41
CA GLN A 59 -25.85 -6.95 15.31
C GLN A 59 -24.64 -7.70 15.83
N ASP A 60 -24.41 -8.91 15.26
CA ASP A 60 -23.29 -9.76 15.62
C ASP A 60 -22.58 -10.31 14.38
N ILE A 61 -21.48 -11.05 14.57
CA ILE A 61 -20.73 -11.68 13.49
C ILE A 61 -21.67 -12.58 12.66
N PRO A 62 -21.66 -12.48 11.32
CA PRO A 62 -22.44 -13.36 10.46
C PRO A 62 -22.12 -14.84 10.72
N LEU A 63 -23.14 -15.68 10.65
CA LEU A 63 -23.03 -17.12 10.86
C LEU A 63 -23.66 -17.84 9.65
N LEU A 64 -22.97 -18.83 9.11
CA LEU A 64 -23.45 -19.62 7.95
C LEU A 64 -23.87 -18.75 6.75
N GLY A 65 -23.15 -17.65 6.49
CA GLY A 65 -23.47 -16.72 5.40
C GLY A 65 -24.68 -15.81 5.65
N LYS A 66 -25.29 -15.87 6.85
CA LYS A 66 -26.47 -15.07 7.22
C LYS A 66 -26.11 -14.01 8.26
N HIS A 67 -26.81 -12.88 8.23
CA HIS A 67 -26.65 -11.84 9.26
C HIS A 67 -27.23 -12.32 10.60
N VAL A 68 -26.53 -12.05 11.68
CA VAL A 68 -26.95 -12.41 13.02
C VAL A 68 -27.45 -11.19 13.79
N ILE A 69 -28.66 -11.28 14.31
CA ILE A 69 -29.31 -10.27 15.14
C ILE A 69 -29.60 -10.90 16.51
N LEU A 70 -28.89 -10.43 17.52
CA LEU A 70 -29.16 -10.79 18.91
C LEU A 70 -30.30 -9.93 19.43
N LEU A 71 -31.39 -10.57 19.86
CA LEU A 71 -32.49 -9.93 20.56
C LEU A 71 -32.25 -10.04 22.06
N LEU A 72 -31.56 -9.02 22.58
CA LEU A 72 -31.10 -8.98 23.98
C LEU A 72 -32.19 -8.39 24.87
N ARG A 73 -32.74 -9.22 25.77
CA ARG A 73 -33.65 -8.77 26.82
C ARG A 73 -32.84 -8.20 27.98
N LYS A 74 -32.70 -6.87 28.03
CA LYS A 74 -31.98 -6.11 29.04
C LYS A 74 -32.84 -5.86 30.26
N ARG A 75 -32.22 -5.89 31.48
CA ARG A 75 -32.84 -5.43 32.69
C ARG A 75 -32.46 -4.00 32.99
N ARG A 76 -33.42 -3.23 33.43
CA ARG A 76 -33.18 -1.95 34.10
C ARG A 76 -33.41 -2.13 35.59
N TYR A 77 -32.42 -1.74 36.35
CA TYR A 77 -32.45 -1.82 37.82
C TYR A 77 -32.85 -0.48 38.42
N LEU A 78 -33.47 -0.53 39.60
CA LEU A 78 -33.81 0.63 40.43
C LEU A 78 -32.97 0.57 41.72
N CYS A 79 -32.20 1.62 41.94
CA CYS A 79 -31.50 1.78 43.21
C CYS A 79 -32.51 2.19 44.32
N PRO A 80 -32.59 1.45 45.42
CA PRO A 80 -33.52 1.80 46.52
C PRO A 80 -33.10 3.06 47.24
N TYR A 81 -31.81 3.43 47.24
CA TYR A 81 -31.26 4.56 47.99
C TYR A 81 -31.37 5.89 47.23
N CYS A 82 -30.75 5.97 46.04
CA CYS A 82 -30.74 7.20 45.25
C CYS A 82 -31.80 7.23 44.15
N ARG A 83 -32.64 6.22 44.05
CA ARG A 83 -33.71 6.06 43.03
C ARG A 83 -33.24 6.13 41.56
N LYS A 84 -31.92 6.03 41.32
CA LYS A 84 -31.37 6.00 39.97
C LYS A 84 -31.81 4.71 39.27
N ARG A 85 -32.29 4.87 38.01
CA ARG A 85 -32.55 3.77 37.10
C ARG A 85 -31.34 3.58 36.21
N PHE A 86 -30.86 2.35 36.08
CA PHE A 86 -29.68 2.04 35.26
C PHE A 86 -29.84 0.66 34.65
N THR A 87 -29.12 0.44 33.53
CA THR A 87 -29.14 -0.83 32.79
C THR A 87 -27.92 -1.66 33.18
N GLU A 88 -28.09 -2.97 33.29
CA GLU A 88 -26.98 -3.90 33.51
C GLU A 88 -25.91 -3.78 32.40
N PRO A 89 -24.62 -3.82 32.75
CA PRO A 89 -23.54 -3.82 31.78
C PRO A 89 -23.36 -5.19 31.13
N TYR A 90 -22.86 -5.21 29.91
CA TYR A 90 -22.50 -6.43 29.17
C TYR A 90 -21.07 -6.33 28.66
N SER A 91 -20.25 -7.36 28.86
CA SER A 91 -18.85 -7.38 28.41
C SER A 91 -18.74 -7.34 26.86
N PHE A 92 -19.68 -8.00 26.18
CA PHE A 92 -19.71 -8.11 24.72
C PHE A 92 -20.34 -6.91 24.01
N LEU A 93 -21.07 -6.04 24.73
CA LEU A 93 -21.84 -4.92 24.16
C LEU A 93 -21.49 -3.60 24.86
N PRO A 94 -20.78 -2.68 24.20
CA PRO A 94 -20.53 -1.35 24.77
C PRO A 94 -21.84 -0.58 25.02
N SER A 95 -21.84 0.30 25.99
CA SER A 95 -23.01 1.16 26.29
C SER A 95 -23.42 1.96 25.05
N TYR A 96 -24.74 2.04 24.82
CA TYR A 96 -25.37 2.73 23.68
C TYR A 96 -25.04 2.20 22.28
N HIS A 97 -24.33 1.05 22.16
CA HIS A 97 -24.05 0.43 20.87
C HIS A 97 -25.14 -0.59 20.49
N ARG A 98 -25.35 -0.76 19.17
CA ARG A 98 -26.25 -1.77 18.59
C ARG A 98 -25.48 -2.87 17.84
N ARG A 99 -24.20 -3.04 18.14
CA ARG A 99 -23.34 -4.11 17.61
C ARG A 99 -22.41 -4.62 18.70
N THR A 100 -22.08 -5.88 18.62
CA THR A 100 -21.13 -6.51 19.55
C THR A 100 -19.71 -6.00 19.31
N ARG A 101 -18.85 -6.08 20.36
CA ARG A 101 -17.42 -5.77 20.25
C ARG A 101 -16.74 -6.66 19.20
N ARG A 102 -17.07 -7.95 19.18
CA ARG A 102 -16.46 -8.91 18.25
C ARG A 102 -16.84 -8.62 16.79
N LEU A 103 -18.06 -8.14 16.51
CA LEU A 103 -18.42 -7.68 15.16
C LEU A 103 -17.56 -6.48 14.76
N ALA A 104 -17.30 -5.54 15.66
CA ALA A 104 -16.42 -4.43 15.38
C ALA A 104 -14.99 -4.89 15.04
N PHE A 105 -14.42 -5.84 15.82
CA PHE A 105 -13.13 -6.45 15.51
C PHE A 105 -13.13 -7.23 14.19
N TYR A 106 -14.20 -7.95 13.89
CA TYR A 106 -14.33 -8.65 12.62
C TYR A 106 -14.33 -7.68 11.42
N ILE A 107 -15.05 -6.56 11.51
CA ILE A 107 -15.02 -5.51 10.49
C ILE A 107 -13.61 -4.93 10.34
N VAL A 108 -12.91 -4.68 11.44
CA VAL A 108 -11.50 -4.21 11.42
C VAL A 108 -10.60 -5.24 10.73
N SER A 109 -10.79 -6.53 10.96
CA SER A 109 -10.01 -7.58 10.27
C SER A 109 -10.31 -7.64 8.76
N LEU A 110 -11.59 -7.48 8.37
CA LEU A 110 -11.97 -7.39 6.95
C LEU A 110 -11.38 -6.14 6.27
N LEU A 111 -11.16 -5.06 7.02
CA LEU A 111 -10.46 -3.88 6.54
C LEU A 111 -8.98 -4.13 6.19
N ARG A 112 -8.36 -5.24 6.54
CA ARG A 112 -7.03 -5.67 6.06
C ARG A 112 -7.08 -6.29 4.66
N GLN A 113 -8.24 -6.72 4.21
CA GLN A 113 -8.43 -7.31 2.89
C GLN A 113 -8.71 -6.24 1.84
N THR A 114 -8.75 -6.60 0.56
CA THR A 114 -9.00 -5.67 -0.55
C THR A 114 -10.48 -5.39 -0.82
N PHE A 115 -11.39 -5.77 0.09
CA PHE A 115 -12.83 -5.50 -0.05
C PHE A 115 -13.13 -3.99 -0.06
N SER A 116 -14.13 -3.58 -0.81
CA SER A 116 -14.69 -2.22 -0.69
C SER A 116 -15.41 -2.03 0.65
N LEU A 117 -15.57 -0.79 1.09
CA LEU A 117 -16.34 -0.48 2.31
C LEU A 117 -17.80 -0.94 2.18
N LYS A 118 -18.36 -0.92 0.95
CA LYS A 118 -19.71 -1.40 0.64
C LYS A 118 -19.79 -2.92 0.80
N GLN A 119 -18.86 -3.67 0.23
CA GLN A 119 -18.80 -5.12 0.41
C GLN A 119 -18.67 -5.53 1.88
N ILE A 120 -17.82 -4.84 2.67
CA ILE A 120 -17.70 -5.10 4.10
C ILE A 120 -19.05 -4.86 4.81
N ALA A 121 -19.74 -3.77 4.47
CA ALA A 121 -21.05 -3.45 5.02
C ALA A 121 -22.10 -4.54 4.68
N GLU A 122 -22.12 -4.98 3.43
CA GLU A 122 -23.00 -6.07 2.95
C GLU A 122 -22.69 -7.41 3.65
N LEU A 123 -21.40 -7.77 3.73
CA LEU A 123 -20.98 -9.01 4.41
C LEU A 123 -21.33 -9.04 5.90
N THR A 124 -21.34 -7.88 6.55
CA THR A 124 -21.50 -7.80 8.01
C THR A 124 -22.88 -7.32 8.46
N GLY A 125 -23.74 -6.91 7.53
CA GLY A 125 -25.10 -6.42 7.82
C GLY A 125 -25.12 -5.04 8.48
N VAL A 126 -24.01 -4.27 8.44
CA VAL A 126 -23.95 -2.92 9.00
C VAL A 126 -24.00 -1.87 7.89
N SER A 127 -24.28 -0.61 8.25
CA SER A 127 -24.18 0.49 7.28
C SER A 127 -22.74 0.80 6.89
N VAL A 128 -22.52 1.27 5.65
CA VAL A 128 -21.20 1.76 5.18
C VAL A 128 -20.64 2.83 6.12
N GLN A 129 -21.50 3.68 6.67
CA GLN A 129 -21.09 4.70 7.62
C GLN A 129 -20.54 4.09 8.93
N THR A 130 -21.05 2.95 9.35
CA THR A 130 -20.51 2.20 10.51
C THR A 130 -19.11 1.66 10.20
N VAL A 131 -18.90 1.11 9.00
CA VAL A 131 -17.57 0.67 8.54
C VAL A 131 -16.59 1.84 8.49
N CYS A 132 -17.03 2.99 7.97
CA CYS A 132 -16.23 4.23 7.93
C CYS A 132 -15.81 4.69 9.35
N ARG A 133 -16.76 4.71 10.30
CA ARG A 133 -16.47 5.09 11.69
C ARG A 133 -15.46 4.14 12.35
N LEU A 134 -15.55 2.85 12.05
CA LEU A 134 -14.57 1.89 12.54
C LEU A 134 -13.19 2.08 11.91
N LEU A 135 -13.13 2.36 10.61
CA LEU A 135 -11.88 2.73 9.94
C LEU A 135 -11.25 3.99 10.56
N ASP A 136 -12.07 4.98 10.93
CA ASP A 136 -11.60 6.23 11.56
C ASP A 136 -11.04 6.02 12.99
N THR A 137 -11.34 4.87 13.65
CA THR A 137 -10.74 4.52 14.95
C THR A 137 -9.34 3.91 14.81
N ILE A 138 -8.96 3.48 13.62
CA ILE A 138 -7.64 2.88 13.38
C ILE A 138 -6.61 4.02 13.23
N CYS A 139 -5.59 4.03 14.07
CA CYS A 139 -4.56 5.06 14.08
C CYS A 139 -3.20 4.44 13.72
N TYR A 140 -2.53 5.06 12.74
CA TYR A 140 -1.15 4.80 12.38
C TYR A 140 -0.36 6.10 12.56
N PRO A 141 0.32 6.30 13.70
CA PRO A 141 1.16 7.48 13.89
C PRO A 141 2.33 7.47 12.90
N PRO A 142 2.92 8.64 12.59
CA PRO A 142 4.19 8.70 11.86
C PRO A 142 5.26 7.84 12.56
N PRO A 143 6.24 7.31 11.81
CA PRO A 143 7.25 6.43 12.38
C PRO A 143 8.10 7.18 13.42
N GLY A 144 8.11 6.69 14.65
CA GLY A 144 8.95 7.24 15.73
C GLY A 144 10.43 6.91 15.56
N GLN A 145 10.76 5.90 14.75
CA GLN A 145 12.11 5.46 14.43
C GLN A 145 12.26 5.26 12.93
N LEU A 146 13.39 5.71 12.39
CA LEU A 146 13.71 5.51 10.97
C LEU A 146 14.66 4.32 10.78
N PRO A 147 14.49 3.57 9.67
CA PRO A 147 15.40 2.49 9.30
C PRO A 147 16.74 3.05 8.80
N GLN A 148 17.77 2.21 8.76
CA GLN A 148 19.05 2.58 8.15
C GLN A 148 18.96 2.79 6.62
N ALA A 149 18.03 2.12 5.97
CA ALA A 149 17.73 2.31 4.55
C ALA A 149 16.29 2.81 4.42
N LEU A 150 16.12 3.96 3.79
CA LEU A 150 14.84 4.60 3.56
C LEU A 150 14.63 4.75 2.05
N SER A 151 13.47 4.36 1.57
CA SER A 151 13.05 4.50 0.18
C SER A 151 11.86 5.43 0.07
N ILE A 152 11.89 6.32 -0.92
CA ILE A 152 10.77 7.16 -1.33
C ILE A 152 10.42 6.92 -2.79
N ASP A 153 9.14 6.85 -3.08
CA ASP A 153 8.59 6.70 -4.43
C ASP A 153 7.23 7.37 -4.51
N GLU A 154 6.67 7.43 -5.71
CA GLU A 154 5.39 8.04 -5.99
C GLU A 154 4.38 7.04 -6.55
N PHE A 155 3.14 7.27 -6.20
CA PHE A 155 2.03 6.60 -6.87
C PHE A 155 0.91 7.57 -7.18
N LYS A 156 0.16 7.27 -8.23
CA LYS A 156 -1.01 8.06 -8.61
C LYS A 156 -2.12 7.87 -7.57
N GLY A 157 -2.35 8.87 -6.75
CA GLY A 157 -3.36 8.88 -5.69
C GLY A 157 -4.80 8.89 -6.20
N ASN A 158 -5.74 8.71 -5.27
CA ASN A 158 -7.18 8.77 -5.53
C ASN A 158 -7.88 9.80 -4.61
N ALA A 159 -7.14 10.28 -3.61
CA ALA A 159 -7.63 11.27 -2.66
C ALA A 159 -7.66 12.66 -3.31
N SER A 160 -8.45 13.55 -2.73
CA SER A 160 -8.66 14.94 -3.21
C SER A 160 -7.46 15.87 -2.98
N THR A 161 -6.35 15.37 -2.45
CA THR A 161 -5.16 16.18 -2.11
C THR A 161 -4.28 16.49 -3.31
N SER A 162 -3.74 15.45 -3.96
CA SER A 162 -2.84 15.61 -5.10
C SER A 162 -2.93 14.42 -6.06
N LYS A 163 -2.56 14.66 -7.34
CA LYS A 163 -2.46 13.62 -8.36
C LYS A 163 -1.44 12.54 -8.00
N TYR A 164 -0.33 12.93 -7.38
CA TYR A 164 0.74 12.04 -6.94
C TYR A 164 0.92 12.13 -5.44
N GLN A 165 0.97 10.99 -4.80
CA GLN A 165 1.20 10.80 -3.38
C GLN A 165 2.52 10.06 -3.19
N CYS A 166 3.21 10.28 -2.08
CA CYS A 166 4.46 9.62 -1.79
C CYS A 166 4.26 8.43 -0.86
N ILE A 167 5.05 7.40 -1.09
CA ILE A 167 5.17 6.23 -0.24
C ILE A 167 6.58 6.19 0.35
N LEU A 168 6.67 6.00 1.65
CA LEU A 168 7.91 5.81 2.39
C LEU A 168 8.02 4.34 2.79
N VAL A 169 9.12 3.70 2.45
CA VAL A 169 9.32 2.26 2.63
C VAL A 169 10.67 1.98 3.30
N ASP A 170 10.70 0.98 4.17
CA ASP A 170 11.93 0.30 4.56
C ASP A 170 12.22 -0.80 3.52
N PRO A 171 13.17 -0.61 2.59
CA PRO A 171 13.41 -1.56 1.52
C PRO A 171 14.04 -2.87 2.02
N LYS A 172 14.73 -2.85 3.18
CA LYS A 172 15.33 -4.04 3.78
C LYS A 172 14.28 -4.92 4.47
N LYS A 173 13.41 -4.33 5.29
CA LYS A 173 12.32 -5.04 5.97
C LYS A 173 11.07 -5.22 5.11
N ARG A 174 11.04 -4.66 3.91
CA ARG A 174 9.91 -4.71 2.98
C ARG A 174 8.60 -4.30 3.65
N ARG A 175 8.58 -3.15 4.30
CA ARG A 175 7.37 -2.60 4.95
C ARG A 175 7.18 -1.13 4.61
N ILE A 176 5.92 -0.73 4.50
CA ILE A 176 5.56 0.68 4.38
C ILE A 176 5.76 1.36 5.74
N LEU A 177 6.42 2.50 5.73
CA LEU A 177 6.59 3.36 6.90
C LEU A 177 5.47 4.39 6.98
N ASP A 178 5.18 5.03 5.87
CA ASP A 178 4.10 6.02 5.78
C ASP A 178 3.67 6.30 4.34
N ILE A 179 2.52 6.97 4.20
CA ILE A 179 1.99 7.52 2.95
C ILE A 179 1.77 9.01 3.15
N LEU A 180 2.30 9.83 2.24
CA LEU A 180 2.20 11.29 2.30
C LEU A 180 1.24 11.84 1.24
N PRO A 181 0.57 12.96 1.51
CA PRO A 181 -0.53 13.47 0.68
C PRO A 181 -0.10 13.93 -0.71
N ASP A 182 1.16 14.36 -0.84
CA ASP A 182 1.74 14.79 -2.10
C ASP A 182 3.27 14.69 -2.08
N ARG A 183 3.92 15.15 -3.16
CA ARG A 183 5.37 15.14 -3.35
C ARG A 183 6.02 16.51 -3.31
N THR A 184 5.28 17.55 -2.91
CA THR A 184 5.85 18.92 -2.86
C THR A 184 6.98 19.01 -1.84
N GLN A 185 8.02 19.74 -2.19
CA GLN A 185 9.19 19.89 -1.30
C GLN A 185 8.81 20.48 0.06
N SER A 186 7.85 21.41 0.10
CA SER A 186 7.37 22.01 1.35
C SER A 186 6.75 20.97 2.28
N HIS A 187 5.80 20.17 1.79
CA HIS A 187 5.16 19.14 2.61
C HIS A 187 6.13 18.05 3.05
N LEU A 188 7.03 17.63 2.16
CA LEU A 188 8.07 16.66 2.51
C LEU A 188 9.03 17.22 3.56
N ALA A 189 9.43 18.48 3.43
CA ALA A 189 10.29 19.15 4.41
C ALA A 189 9.60 19.26 5.78
N ASP A 190 8.33 19.66 5.80
CA ASP A 190 7.56 19.75 7.05
C ASP A 190 7.39 18.38 7.71
N TYR A 191 7.13 17.33 6.93
CA TYR A 191 7.07 15.97 7.44
C TYR A 191 8.39 15.55 8.11
N TRP A 192 9.55 15.80 7.46
CA TRP A 192 10.87 15.43 7.99
C TRP A 192 11.29 16.29 9.17
N ARG A 193 10.87 17.55 9.26
CA ARG A 193 11.12 18.41 10.44
C ARG A 193 10.49 17.85 11.71
N ASN A 194 9.31 17.23 11.59
CA ASN A 194 8.60 16.60 12.71
C ASN A 194 9.25 15.30 13.21
N ILE A 195 10.20 14.72 12.46
CA ILE A 195 10.97 13.56 12.90
C ILE A 195 12.25 14.02 13.60
N PRO A 196 12.55 13.54 14.83
CA PRO A 196 13.72 13.96 15.58
C PRO A 196 15.02 13.84 14.77
N ARG A 197 15.91 14.85 14.86
CA ARG A 197 17.19 14.87 14.14
C ARG A 197 18.02 13.61 14.39
N LYS A 198 18.05 13.11 15.63
CA LYS A 198 18.75 11.87 16.00
C LYS A 198 18.30 10.65 15.17
N GLU A 199 17.04 10.57 14.83
CA GLU A 199 16.50 9.48 13.99
C GLU A 199 16.89 9.67 12.52
N ARG A 200 16.85 10.90 12.01
CA ARG A 200 17.26 11.22 10.65
C ARG A 200 18.75 10.93 10.40
N LEU A 201 19.60 11.15 11.39
CA LEU A 201 21.05 10.86 11.33
C LEU A 201 21.36 9.34 11.30
N LYS A 202 20.43 8.47 11.68
CA LYS A 202 20.57 7.01 11.60
C LYS A 202 20.41 6.45 10.18
N VAL A 203 19.82 7.24 9.27
CA VAL A 203 19.60 6.82 7.88
C VAL A 203 20.95 6.82 7.16
N LYS A 204 21.39 5.65 6.70
CA LYS A 204 22.66 5.44 5.97
C LYS A 204 22.47 5.39 4.47
N PHE A 205 21.28 5.03 4.01
CA PHE A 205 20.94 4.91 2.59
C PHE A 205 19.58 5.54 2.32
N PHE A 206 19.52 6.38 1.29
CA PHE A 206 18.31 7.01 0.82
C PHE A 206 18.09 6.62 -0.65
N VAL A 207 17.06 5.81 -0.90
CA VAL A 207 16.75 5.28 -2.24
C VAL A 207 15.59 6.09 -2.83
N CYS A 208 15.78 6.64 -4.02
CA CYS A 208 14.76 7.45 -4.69
C CYS A 208 14.87 7.34 -6.22
N ASP A 209 13.89 7.91 -6.89
CA ASP A 209 13.91 8.09 -8.35
C ASP A 209 14.95 9.13 -8.78
N MET A 210 15.24 9.15 -10.08
CA MET A 210 16.10 10.17 -10.70
C MET A 210 15.38 11.54 -10.77
N TRP A 211 15.05 12.10 -9.62
CA TRP A 211 14.39 13.40 -9.50
C TRP A 211 15.13 14.27 -8.48
N ARG A 212 15.70 15.41 -8.96
CA ARG A 212 16.59 16.26 -8.15
C ARG A 212 15.99 16.72 -6.82
N PRO A 213 14.72 17.12 -6.74
CA PRO A 213 14.14 17.53 -5.46
C PRO A 213 14.23 16.47 -4.36
N TYR A 214 14.20 15.16 -4.69
CA TYR A 214 14.40 14.12 -3.67
C TYR A 214 15.86 14.06 -3.18
N THR A 215 16.82 14.26 -4.07
CA THR A 215 18.24 14.27 -3.67
C THR A 215 18.60 15.48 -2.82
N GLU A 216 18.08 16.66 -3.16
CA GLU A 216 18.25 17.90 -2.37
C GLU A 216 17.64 17.74 -0.98
N LEU A 217 16.44 17.21 -0.90
CA LEU A 217 15.76 16.90 0.34
C LEU A 217 16.55 15.88 1.18
N ALA A 218 17.07 14.83 0.54
CA ALA A 218 17.90 13.83 1.21
C ALA A 218 19.18 14.44 1.78
N GLN A 219 19.88 15.30 1.04
CA GLN A 219 21.08 16.00 1.50
C GLN A 219 20.79 16.90 2.71
N THR A 220 19.63 17.57 2.71
CA THR A 220 19.22 18.48 3.78
C THR A 220 18.83 17.72 5.06
N PHE A 221 18.04 16.68 4.95
CA PHE A 221 17.44 16.03 6.12
C PHE A 221 18.19 14.79 6.60
N PHE A 222 18.97 14.13 5.72
CA PHE A 222 19.70 12.90 5.99
C PHE A 222 21.19 13.05 5.60
N PRO A 223 21.96 13.92 6.25
CA PRO A 223 23.33 14.26 5.83
C PRO A 223 24.29 13.06 5.85
N ASN A 224 24.00 12.02 6.64
CA ASN A 224 24.79 10.80 6.71
C ASN A 224 24.37 9.74 5.65
N ALA A 225 23.33 10.02 4.85
CA ALA A 225 22.80 9.05 3.92
C ALA A 225 23.55 9.08 2.58
N THR A 226 23.93 7.91 2.11
CA THR A 226 24.34 7.70 0.72
C THR A 226 23.08 7.67 -0.14
N ILE A 227 22.99 8.59 -1.10
CA ILE A 227 21.85 8.67 -2.03
C ILE A 227 22.05 7.64 -3.12
N ILE A 228 21.00 6.86 -3.39
CA ILE A 228 20.95 5.77 -4.36
C ILE A 228 19.76 5.99 -5.27
N VAL A 229 19.96 6.00 -6.57
CA VAL A 229 18.85 6.04 -7.53
C VAL A 229 18.37 4.64 -7.87
N ASP A 230 17.06 4.51 -8.05
CA ASP A 230 16.47 3.21 -8.39
C ASP A 230 16.90 2.72 -9.77
N LYS A 231 17.27 1.43 -9.82
CA LYS A 231 17.80 0.77 -11.02
C LYS A 231 16.83 0.84 -12.21
N TYR A 232 15.53 0.73 -11.97
CA TYR A 232 14.52 0.80 -13.01
C TYR A 232 14.56 2.14 -13.76
N HIS A 233 14.78 3.26 -13.03
CA HIS A 233 14.75 4.60 -13.62
C HIS A 233 15.93 4.86 -14.55
N PHE A 234 17.15 4.45 -14.21
CA PHE A 234 18.26 4.65 -15.13
C PHE A 234 18.26 3.62 -16.27
N ILE A 235 17.88 2.37 -16.08
CA ILE A 235 17.68 1.41 -17.19
C ILE A 235 16.63 1.94 -18.19
N ARG A 236 15.58 2.56 -17.69
CA ARG A 236 14.53 3.16 -18.51
C ARG A 236 15.04 4.27 -19.44
N GLN A 237 16.08 5.03 -19.03
CA GLN A 237 16.67 6.07 -19.89
C GLN A 237 17.26 5.47 -21.16
N VAL A 238 18.04 4.40 -21.07
CA VAL A 238 18.58 3.68 -22.24
C VAL A 238 17.47 3.08 -23.10
N THR A 239 16.45 2.49 -22.44
CA THR A 239 15.29 1.95 -23.14
C THR A 239 14.54 3.03 -23.93
N TRP A 240 14.43 4.23 -23.36
CA TRP A 240 13.83 5.37 -24.07
C TRP A 240 14.70 5.89 -25.19
N ALA A 241 16.02 5.93 -25.02
CA ALA A 241 16.94 6.37 -26.07
C ALA A 241 16.76 5.49 -27.33
N ILE A 242 16.88 4.18 -27.20
CA ILE A 242 16.71 3.27 -28.36
C ILE A 242 15.27 3.31 -28.92
N GLU A 243 14.25 3.44 -28.09
CA GLU A 243 12.86 3.56 -28.54
C GLU A 243 12.64 4.86 -29.36
N ASN A 244 13.30 5.94 -28.98
CA ASN A 244 13.22 7.21 -29.70
C ASN A 244 13.99 7.15 -31.02
N VAL A 245 15.16 6.49 -31.05
CA VAL A 245 15.88 6.18 -32.32
C VAL A 245 14.95 5.41 -33.27
N ARG A 246 14.34 4.32 -32.78
CA ARG A 246 13.39 3.54 -33.57
C ARG A 246 12.23 4.38 -34.11
N LYS A 247 11.64 5.25 -33.27
CA LYS A 247 10.54 6.15 -33.67
C LYS A 247 10.99 7.18 -34.72
N ARG A 248 12.20 7.73 -34.60
CA ARG A 248 12.78 8.67 -35.55
C ARG A 248 12.92 8.01 -36.90
N LEU A 249 13.57 6.86 -36.98
CA LEU A 249 13.76 6.09 -38.19
C LEU A 249 12.42 5.64 -38.82
N GLN A 250 11.46 5.20 -37.99
CA GLN A 250 10.15 4.79 -38.50
C GLN A 250 9.41 5.90 -39.26
N ARG A 251 9.63 7.18 -38.93
CA ARG A 251 8.96 8.32 -39.60
C ARG A 251 9.42 8.47 -41.05
N SER A 252 10.66 8.15 -41.34
CA SER A 252 11.25 8.24 -42.70
C SER A 252 11.02 6.98 -43.56
N MET A 253 10.43 5.91 -42.99
CA MET A 253 10.23 4.64 -43.68
C MET A 253 8.97 4.62 -44.58
N PRO A 254 8.96 3.84 -45.68
CA PRO A 254 7.74 3.50 -46.41
C PRO A 254 6.66 2.88 -45.51
N VAL A 255 5.38 3.06 -45.87
CA VAL A 255 4.24 2.63 -45.03
C VAL A 255 4.26 1.13 -44.68
N SER A 256 4.67 0.26 -45.61
CA SER A 256 4.80 -1.18 -45.41
C SER A 256 5.82 -1.51 -44.30
N LEU A 257 7.01 -0.95 -44.35
CA LEU A 257 8.06 -1.13 -43.33
C LEU A 257 7.71 -0.47 -42.01
N ARG A 258 7.02 0.68 -42.03
CA ARG A 258 6.58 1.38 -40.82
C ARG A 258 5.73 0.50 -39.88
N LYS A 259 4.81 -0.28 -40.48
CA LYS A 259 3.95 -1.21 -39.72
C LYS A 259 4.77 -2.35 -39.10
N TYR A 260 5.72 -2.90 -39.82
CA TYR A 260 6.66 -3.93 -39.34
C TYR A 260 7.49 -3.44 -38.16
N TYR A 261 8.13 -2.27 -38.27
CA TYR A 261 8.93 -1.67 -37.21
C TYR A 261 8.10 -1.35 -35.94
N LYS A 262 6.85 -0.91 -36.10
CA LYS A 262 5.96 -0.68 -34.96
C LYS A 262 5.65 -1.97 -34.21
N ARG A 263 5.35 -3.06 -34.89
CA ARG A 263 5.03 -4.37 -34.30
C ARG A 263 6.24 -5.02 -33.64
N SER A 264 7.41 -4.81 -34.18
CA SER A 264 8.67 -5.41 -33.70
C SER A 264 9.34 -4.62 -32.56
N ARG A 265 8.68 -3.58 -32.03
CA ARG A 265 9.17 -2.80 -30.87
C ARG A 265 9.69 -3.70 -29.73
N LYS A 266 8.96 -4.77 -29.42
CA LYS A 266 9.31 -5.70 -28.33
C LYS A 266 10.64 -6.40 -28.59
N LEU A 267 10.98 -6.73 -29.81
CA LEU A 267 12.24 -7.39 -30.18
C LEU A 267 13.45 -6.51 -29.85
N ILE A 268 13.41 -5.24 -30.27
CA ILE A 268 14.50 -4.28 -30.05
C ILE A 268 14.69 -3.96 -28.56
N LEU A 269 13.59 -3.88 -27.79
CA LEU A 269 13.64 -3.54 -26.38
C LEU A 269 13.98 -4.72 -25.47
N THR A 270 13.68 -5.95 -25.90
CA THR A 270 14.05 -7.15 -25.16
C THR A 270 15.57 -7.34 -25.24
N ARG A 271 16.17 -7.83 -24.15
CA ARG A 271 17.58 -8.21 -24.16
C ARG A 271 17.82 -9.30 -25.20
N TYR A 272 18.82 -9.11 -26.08
CA TYR A 272 19.09 -10.00 -27.22
C TYR A 272 19.30 -11.46 -26.77
N LYS A 273 20.07 -11.67 -25.68
CA LYS A 273 20.33 -13.00 -25.11
C LYS A 273 19.05 -13.72 -24.61
N LYS A 274 17.94 -12.98 -24.37
CA LYS A 274 16.65 -13.54 -23.92
C LYS A 274 15.66 -13.78 -25.07
N LEU A 275 16.02 -13.43 -26.29
CA LEU A 275 15.18 -13.68 -27.46
C LEU A 275 15.28 -15.16 -27.86
N LYS A 276 14.14 -15.72 -28.31
CA LYS A 276 14.12 -17.01 -29.01
C LYS A 276 14.78 -16.86 -30.38
N ASP A 277 15.29 -17.97 -30.94
CA ASP A 277 16.08 -17.90 -32.17
C ASP A 277 15.33 -17.29 -33.36
N GLU A 278 14.05 -17.61 -33.55
CA GLU A 278 13.20 -16.95 -34.56
C GLU A 278 13.13 -15.43 -34.37
N ASN A 279 13.05 -14.98 -33.11
CA ASN A 279 13.00 -13.56 -32.79
C ASN A 279 14.37 -12.87 -32.92
N LYS A 280 15.49 -13.60 -32.76
CA LYS A 280 16.82 -13.09 -33.01
C LYS A 280 16.98 -12.78 -34.48
N GLN A 281 16.62 -13.72 -35.38
CA GLN A 281 16.65 -13.51 -36.82
C GLN A 281 15.84 -12.28 -37.27
N ALA A 282 14.61 -12.15 -36.72
CA ALA A 282 13.77 -10.99 -36.98
C ALA A 282 14.38 -9.68 -36.45
N CYS A 283 15.04 -9.73 -35.29
CA CYS A 283 15.75 -8.59 -34.72
C CYS A 283 16.96 -8.19 -35.61
N ASP A 284 17.76 -9.17 -36.03
CA ASP A 284 18.94 -8.93 -36.88
C ASP A 284 18.57 -8.30 -38.21
N LEU A 285 17.49 -8.78 -38.84
CA LEU A 285 16.97 -8.16 -40.10
C LEU A 285 16.57 -6.69 -39.87
N MET A 286 15.95 -6.37 -38.71
CA MET A 286 15.62 -4.98 -38.38
C MET A 286 16.87 -4.13 -38.17
N LEU A 287 17.88 -4.66 -37.49
CA LEU A 287 19.12 -3.96 -37.19
C LEU A 287 19.96 -3.75 -38.45
N HIS A 288 19.83 -4.63 -39.46
CA HIS A 288 20.51 -4.49 -40.71
C HIS A 288 20.04 -3.29 -41.54
N TYR A 289 18.78 -2.88 -41.37
CA TYR A 289 18.18 -1.77 -42.12
C TYR A 289 18.78 -0.39 -41.79
N SER A 290 19.32 -0.18 -40.59
CA SER A 290 19.82 1.12 -40.14
C SER A 290 21.04 0.98 -39.24
N GLU A 291 22.13 1.68 -39.60
CA GLU A 291 23.32 1.74 -38.74
C GLU A 291 23.07 2.39 -37.42
N ASP A 292 22.28 3.48 -37.37
CA ASP A 292 21.86 4.13 -36.13
C ASP A 292 21.15 3.14 -35.20
N LEU A 293 20.23 2.32 -35.73
CA LEU A 293 19.49 1.37 -34.93
C LEU A 293 20.39 0.24 -34.41
N ARG A 294 21.33 -0.23 -35.26
CA ARG A 294 22.32 -1.25 -34.90
C ARG A 294 23.25 -0.75 -33.78
N LEU A 295 23.76 0.48 -33.93
CA LEU A 295 24.61 1.10 -32.92
C LEU A 295 23.83 1.34 -31.61
N ALA A 296 22.62 1.88 -31.68
CA ALA A 296 21.73 2.06 -30.55
C ALA A 296 21.43 0.75 -29.81
N HIS A 297 21.22 -0.35 -30.55
CA HIS A 297 21.00 -1.66 -30.00
C HIS A 297 22.25 -2.21 -29.26
N ARG A 298 23.45 -2.07 -29.86
CA ARG A 298 24.72 -2.45 -29.23
C ARG A 298 24.93 -1.67 -27.93
N MET A 299 24.71 -0.35 -27.95
CA MET A 299 24.80 0.50 -26.75
C MET A 299 23.84 0.07 -25.64
N LYS A 300 22.62 -0.32 -26.00
CA LYS A 300 21.64 -0.86 -25.04
C LYS A 300 22.10 -2.19 -24.45
N GLU A 301 22.57 -3.13 -25.28
CA GLU A 301 23.03 -4.44 -24.79
C GLU A 301 24.26 -4.29 -23.88
N TRP A 302 25.24 -3.45 -24.26
CA TRP A 302 26.41 -3.15 -23.43
C TRP A 302 26.00 -2.59 -22.08
N PHE A 303 25.05 -1.63 -22.04
CA PHE A 303 24.55 -1.10 -20.78
C PHE A 303 23.88 -2.18 -19.92
N TYR A 304 23.16 -3.11 -20.52
CA TYR A 304 22.58 -4.23 -19.79
C TYR A 304 23.63 -5.21 -19.24
N ASP A 305 24.72 -5.42 -19.97
CA ASP A 305 25.85 -6.22 -19.50
C ASP A 305 26.51 -5.53 -18.29
N ILE A 306 26.76 -4.22 -18.34
CA ILE A 306 27.25 -3.41 -17.21
C ILE A 306 26.35 -3.60 -15.99
N CYS A 307 25.04 -3.53 -16.16
CA CYS A 307 24.09 -3.70 -15.04
C CYS A 307 24.10 -5.09 -14.39
N GLN A 308 24.77 -6.07 -14.98
CA GLN A 308 24.86 -7.44 -14.48
C GLN A 308 26.26 -7.81 -13.96
N MET A 309 27.22 -6.92 -14.10
CA MET A 309 28.58 -7.15 -13.57
C MET A 309 28.54 -7.19 -12.05
N GLU A 310 29.29 -8.12 -11.47
CA GLU A 310 29.42 -8.29 -10.02
C GLU A 310 30.60 -7.49 -9.46
N ALA A 311 31.68 -7.37 -10.24
CA ALA A 311 32.90 -6.67 -9.83
C ALA A 311 32.70 -5.15 -9.96
N TYR A 312 32.44 -4.46 -8.85
CA TYR A 312 32.13 -3.01 -8.82
C TYR A 312 33.18 -2.14 -9.53
N ARG A 313 34.48 -2.41 -9.37
CA ARG A 313 35.54 -1.62 -10.02
C ARG A 313 35.50 -1.73 -11.55
N GLN A 314 35.22 -2.93 -12.06
CA GLN A 314 35.04 -3.15 -13.49
C GLN A 314 33.75 -2.49 -13.97
N GLN A 315 32.66 -2.69 -13.25
CA GLN A 315 31.36 -2.07 -13.56
C GLN A 315 31.45 -0.55 -13.62
N GLN A 316 32.23 0.07 -12.72
CA GLN A 316 32.46 1.51 -12.74
C GLN A 316 33.22 1.96 -14.00
N ARG A 317 34.30 1.27 -14.38
CA ARG A 317 35.07 1.59 -15.60
C ARG A 317 34.19 1.46 -16.84
N GLU A 318 33.55 0.33 -17.00
CA GLU A 318 32.64 0.08 -18.12
C GLU A 318 31.51 1.09 -18.23
N PHE A 319 30.99 1.56 -17.08
CA PHE A 319 29.98 2.60 -17.06
C PHE A 319 30.52 3.96 -17.52
N ASP A 320 31.73 4.31 -17.12
CA ASP A 320 32.39 5.55 -17.57
C ASP A 320 32.72 5.48 -19.07
N ASP A 321 33.22 4.34 -19.55
CA ASP A 321 33.49 4.09 -20.96
C ASP A 321 32.20 4.13 -21.79
N TRP A 322 31.11 3.57 -21.27
CA TRP A 322 29.81 3.65 -21.91
C TRP A 322 29.34 5.12 -22.04
N ILE A 323 29.48 5.95 -21.00
CA ILE A 323 29.12 7.37 -21.05
C ILE A 323 29.96 8.11 -22.12
N ALA A 324 31.26 7.85 -22.18
CA ALA A 324 32.15 8.48 -23.14
C ALA A 324 31.78 8.10 -24.59
N ASN A 325 31.56 6.79 -24.83
CA ASN A 325 31.14 6.31 -26.14
C ASN A 325 29.74 6.83 -26.56
N ALA A 326 28.80 6.89 -25.63
CA ALA A 326 27.46 7.40 -25.90
C ALA A 326 27.46 8.90 -26.24
N GLN A 327 28.41 9.67 -25.71
CA GLN A 327 28.57 11.10 -26.04
C GLN A 327 29.14 11.33 -27.45
N GLY A 328 30.00 10.44 -27.94
CA GLY A 328 30.64 10.55 -29.27
C GLY A 328 29.98 9.69 -30.35
N CYS A 329 28.85 9.04 -30.07
CA CYS A 329 28.26 8.07 -30.98
C CYS A 329 27.47 8.69 -32.18
N GLY A 330 27.26 10.01 -32.21
CA GLY A 330 26.50 10.69 -33.26
C GLY A 330 24.99 10.46 -33.22
N ILE A 331 24.46 9.78 -32.15
CA ILE A 331 23.04 9.52 -31.98
C ILE A 331 22.51 10.43 -30.85
N LYS A 332 21.79 11.47 -31.21
CA LYS A 332 21.28 12.51 -30.29
C LYS A 332 20.57 11.94 -29.07
N GLU A 333 19.84 10.86 -29.24
CA GLU A 333 19.09 10.21 -28.14
C GLU A 333 20.02 9.57 -27.11
N PHE A 334 21.15 9.03 -27.52
CA PHE A 334 22.18 8.45 -26.64
C PHE A 334 23.07 9.53 -26.04
N GLU A 335 23.40 10.59 -26.78
CA GLU A 335 24.11 11.76 -26.27
C GLU A 335 23.33 12.41 -25.10
N ALA A 336 22.01 12.57 -25.26
CA ALA A 336 21.12 13.07 -24.20
C ALA A 336 21.07 12.12 -22.97
N CYS A 337 21.07 10.80 -23.21
CA CYS A 337 21.15 9.80 -22.16
C CYS A 337 22.48 9.90 -21.40
N ALA A 338 23.60 10.01 -22.12
CA ALA A 338 24.94 10.16 -21.54
C ALA A 338 25.05 11.43 -20.68
N LYS A 339 24.50 12.56 -21.17
CA LYS A 339 24.45 13.82 -20.39
C LYS A 339 23.70 13.60 -19.07
N THR A 340 22.58 12.90 -19.10
CA THR A 340 21.81 12.55 -17.90
C THR A 340 22.62 11.66 -16.97
N TYR A 341 23.28 10.63 -17.49
CA TYR A 341 24.09 9.72 -16.67
C TYR A 341 25.32 10.38 -16.05
N ARG A 342 25.96 11.29 -16.76
CA ARG A 342 27.05 12.11 -16.19
C ARG A 342 26.56 12.93 -14.99
N ALA A 343 25.37 13.54 -15.10
CA ALA A 343 24.78 14.32 -14.03
C ALA A 343 24.36 13.49 -12.80
N TRP A 344 24.05 12.19 -13.00
CA TRP A 344 23.61 11.24 -11.97
C TRP A 344 24.65 10.14 -11.68
N ARG A 345 25.89 10.34 -12.13
CA ARG A 345 26.93 9.30 -12.07
C ARG A 345 27.13 8.75 -10.65
N LYS A 346 27.27 9.63 -9.67
CA LYS A 346 27.49 9.25 -8.27
C LYS A 346 26.39 8.36 -7.73
N GLU A 347 25.15 8.74 -7.92
CA GLU A 347 23.97 8.04 -7.40
C GLU A 347 23.71 6.71 -8.14
N ILE A 348 24.03 6.63 -9.44
CA ILE A 348 23.96 5.37 -10.23
C ILE A 348 25.07 4.41 -9.76
N LEU A 349 26.30 4.88 -9.60
CA LEU A 349 27.39 4.06 -9.05
C LEU A 349 27.10 3.56 -7.63
N ASN A 350 26.42 4.36 -6.82
CA ASN A 350 25.95 3.92 -5.51
C ASN A 350 24.92 2.78 -5.64
N ALA A 351 24.04 2.83 -6.64
CA ALA A 351 23.09 1.73 -6.89
C ALA A 351 23.81 0.44 -7.26
N PHE A 352 24.86 0.50 -8.07
CA PHE A 352 25.70 -0.65 -8.38
C PHE A 352 26.43 -1.20 -7.15
N LYS A 353 27.02 -0.30 -6.36
CA LYS A 353 27.83 -0.68 -5.19
C LYS A 353 27.01 -1.32 -4.07
N TYR A 354 25.85 -0.81 -3.77
CA TYR A 354 25.05 -1.22 -2.60
C TYR A 354 23.87 -2.14 -2.94
N GLY A 355 23.48 -2.28 -4.21
CA GLY A 355 22.43 -3.19 -4.65
C GLY A 355 21.02 -2.88 -4.11
N LEU A 356 20.81 -1.72 -3.48
CA LEU A 356 19.50 -1.33 -2.97
C LEU A 356 18.62 -0.78 -4.10
N THR A 357 17.37 -1.18 -4.12
CA THR A 357 16.39 -0.79 -5.17
C THR A 357 15.04 -0.46 -4.57
N ASN A 358 14.18 0.21 -5.34
CA ASN A 358 12.77 0.44 -5.04
C ASN A 358 11.87 -0.77 -5.37
N GLY A 359 12.43 -1.94 -5.68
CA GLY A 359 11.66 -3.15 -6.01
C GLY A 359 10.56 -3.49 -5.00
N PRO A 360 10.81 -3.46 -3.67
CA PRO A 360 9.75 -3.63 -2.68
C PRO A 360 8.65 -2.56 -2.77
N THR A 361 9.00 -1.33 -3.07
CA THR A 361 8.07 -0.20 -3.22
C THR A 361 7.16 -0.38 -4.44
N GLU A 362 7.69 -0.92 -5.55
CA GLU A 362 6.88 -1.27 -6.73
C GLU A 362 5.83 -2.34 -6.38
N GLY A 363 6.20 -3.35 -5.59
CA GLY A 363 5.27 -4.36 -5.07
C GLY A 363 4.13 -3.73 -4.25
N PHE A 364 4.43 -2.77 -3.38
CA PHE A 364 3.42 -2.02 -2.63
C PHE A 364 2.57 -1.13 -3.53
N ASN A 365 3.16 -0.45 -4.50
CA ASN A 365 2.43 0.36 -5.48
C ASN A 365 1.41 -0.49 -6.26
N ASN A 366 1.72 -1.75 -6.55
CA ASN A 366 0.77 -2.67 -7.18
C ASN A 366 -0.38 -3.06 -6.22
N LYS A 367 -0.10 -3.36 -4.93
CA LYS A 367 -1.14 -3.56 -3.92
C LYS A 367 -2.04 -2.33 -3.77
N ILE A 368 -1.47 -1.13 -3.73
CA ILE A 368 -2.22 0.13 -3.67
C ILE A 368 -3.11 0.30 -4.89
N LYS A 369 -2.63 -0.03 -6.10
CA LYS A 369 -3.46 -0.01 -7.33
C LYS A 369 -4.65 -0.96 -7.24
N VAL A 370 -4.47 -2.17 -6.71
CA VAL A 370 -5.56 -3.13 -6.48
C VAL A 370 -6.56 -2.55 -5.47
N LEU A 371 -6.09 -2.09 -4.32
CA LEU A 371 -6.92 -1.48 -3.28
C LEU A 371 -7.73 -0.30 -3.82
N LYS A 372 -7.14 0.57 -4.65
CA LYS A 372 -7.83 1.68 -5.31
C LYS A 372 -8.98 1.21 -6.20
N ARG A 373 -8.73 0.17 -7.01
CA ARG A 373 -9.74 -0.39 -7.92
C ARG A 373 -10.89 -1.01 -7.13
N SER A 374 -10.60 -1.84 -6.14
CA SER A 374 -11.61 -2.50 -5.31
C SER A 374 -12.40 -1.53 -4.43
N SER A 375 -11.81 -0.41 -4.05
CA SER A 375 -12.43 0.59 -3.17
C SER A 375 -13.34 1.58 -3.89
N TYR A 376 -13.41 1.57 -5.22
CA TYR A 376 -14.21 2.51 -6.05
C TYR A 376 -13.99 4.00 -5.70
N GLY A 377 -12.83 4.34 -5.15
CA GLY A 377 -12.40 5.69 -4.85
C GLY A 377 -12.65 6.16 -3.40
N ILE A 378 -11.62 6.05 -2.58
CA ILE A 378 -11.61 6.71 -1.25
C ILE A 378 -11.05 8.12 -1.44
N ARG A 379 -11.94 9.15 -1.40
CA ARG A 379 -11.52 10.55 -1.59
C ARG A 379 -10.82 11.15 -0.37
N ASN A 380 -11.21 10.75 0.84
CA ASN A 380 -10.59 11.23 2.07
C ASN A 380 -9.19 10.64 2.23
N PHE A 381 -8.15 11.49 2.21
CA PHE A 381 -6.76 11.06 2.29
C PHE A 381 -6.45 10.32 3.60
N LYS A 382 -6.93 10.80 4.75
CA LYS A 382 -6.70 10.15 6.05
C LYS A 382 -7.19 8.70 6.05
N ARG A 383 -8.41 8.46 5.55
CA ARG A 383 -8.97 7.11 5.41
C ARG A 383 -8.20 6.28 4.39
N PHE A 384 -7.79 6.88 3.28
CA PHE A 384 -7.01 6.18 2.25
C PHE A 384 -5.64 5.76 2.78
N ARG A 385 -4.90 6.67 3.45
CA ARG A 385 -3.65 6.37 4.13
C ARG A 385 -3.82 5.24 5.16
N THR A 386 -4.79 5.38 6.07
CA THR A 386 -5.10 4.36 7.08
C THR A 386 -5.40 3.01 6.43
N ARG A 387 -6.17 3.01 5.34
CA ARG A 387 -6.53 1.79 4.63
C ARG A 387 -5.32 1.10 3.99
N ILE A 388 -4.42 1.86 3.35
CA ILE A 388 -3.18 1.32 2.78
C ILE A 388 -2.33 0.69 3.89
N LEU A 389 -2.05 1.44 4.95
CA LEU A 389 -1.22 0.97 6.06
C LEU A 389 -1.82 -0.27 6.72
N HIS A 390 -3.15 -0.31 6.87
CA HIS A 390 -3.85 -1.44 7.48
C HIS A 390 -3.86 -2.71 6.60
N CYS A 391 -3.88 -2.56 5.28
CA CYS A 391 -3.78 -3.68 4.34
C CYS A 391 -2.35 -4.22 4.18
N THR A 392 -1.34 -3.50 4.66
CA THR A 392 0.08 -3.84 4.46
C THR A 392 0.85 -4.08 5.75
N SER A 393 0.17 -3.91 6.90
CA SER A 393 0.70 -4.20 8.25
C SER A 393 0.65 -5.68 8.59
#